data_e855257c828a7f4152b3f0d358b32d29
#
_entry.id   e855257c828a7f4152b3f0d358b32d29
#
_cell.length_a   1.000
_cell.length_b   1.000
_cell.length_c   1.000
_cell.angle_alpha   90.00
_cell.angle_beta   90.00
_cell.angle_gamma   90.00
#
_symmetry.space_group_name_H-M   'P 1'
#
loop_
_entity.id
_entity.type
_entity.pdbx_description
1 polymer ?
#
loop_
_entity_poly.entity_id
_entity_poly.type
_entity_poly.pdbx_seq_one_letter_code
_entity_poly.pdbx_strand_id
1 'polypeptide(L)'
;NLLPNMTALENVQIAGQLCKNPIPADEVLRQVGLGERMQNFPAQLSGGEQQRVAIARALAKRPQLLLCDEPTGALDYQTGKQILALLQKQSRENGMTVVIITHNSALTAMADRVIRVRSGQITDVRRNEAPVPVESIEW
;
A
#
# COMPACT_ATOMS: atom_id res chain seq x y z
N ASN A 1 9.25 3.78 8.80
CA ASN A 1 10.67 3.61 8.48
C ASN A 1 11.05 2.11 8.54
N LEU A 2 11.93 1.68 7.62
CA LEU A 2 12.50 0.33 7.62
C LEU A 2 13.62 0.23 8.66
N LEU A 3 13.86 -1.00 9.14
CA LEU A 3 14.98 -1.30 10.01
C LEU A 3 16.26 -1.37 9.14
N PRO A 4 17.25 -0.47 9.35
CA PRO A 4 18.37 -0.31 8.43
C PRO A 4 19.32 -1.51 8.41
N ASN A 5 19.38 -2.28 9.49
CA ASN A 5 20.25 -3.43 9.66
C ASN A 5 19.59 -4.77 9.25
N MET A 6 18.42 -4.70 8.62
CA MET A 6 17.68 -5.86 8.13
C MET A 6 17.45 -5.73 6.64
N THR A 7 17.52 -6.83 5.92
CA THR A 7 17.15 -6.92 4.51
C THR A 7 15.67 -6.61 4.29
N ALA A 8 15.23 -6.43 3.04
CA ALA A 8 13.83 -6.28 2.70
C ALA A 8 13.00 -7.47 3.23
N LEU A 9 13.52 -8.70 3.04
CA LEU A 9 12.87 -9.92 3.52
C LEU A 9 12.71 -9.92 5.03
N GLU A 10 13.77 -9.65 5.77
CA GLU A 10 13.77 -9.63 7.25
C GLU A 10 12.85 -8.53 7.80
N ASN A 11 12.80 -7.36 7.15
CA ASN A 11 11.87 -6.29 7.52
C ASN A 11 10.40 -6.72 7.43
N VAL A 12 10.05 -7.56 6.46
CA VAL A 12 8.70 -8.10 6.32
C VAL A 12 8.47 -9.26 7.28
N GLN A 13 9.45 -10.17 7.43
CA GLN A 13 9.36 -11.34 8.32
C GLN A 13 9.12 -10.95 9.78
N ILE A 14 9.85 -9.95 10.28
CA ILE A 14 9.70 -9.51 11.69
C ILE A 14 8.30 -9.00 11.98
N ALA A 15 7.65 -8.34 11.00
CA ALA A 15 6.29 -7.89 11.16
C ALA A 15 5.29 -9.06 11.19
N GLY A 16 5.56 -10.11 10.42
CA GLY A 16 4.76 -11.33 10.40
C GLY A 16 4.76 -12.08 11.74
N GLN A 17 5.84 -11.99 12.52
CA GLN A 17 5.93 -12.62 13.85
C GLN A 17 4.88 -12.07 14.84
N LEU A 18 4.32 -10.91 14.57
CA LEU A 18 3.31 -10.27 15.43
C LEU A 18 1.88 -10.76 15.18
N CYS A 19 1.66 -11.68 14.24
CA CYS A 19 0.33 -12.20 13.93
C CYS A 19 0.32 -13.73 13.79
N LYS A 20 -0.87 -14.33 13.94
CA LYS A 20 -1.02 -15.81 13.95
C LYS A 20 -0.85 -16.44 12.57
N ASN A 21 -1.29 -15.76 11.50
CA ASN A 21 -1.29 -16.27 10.12
C ASN A 21 -0.75 -15.21 9.14
N PRO A 22 0.54 -14.89 9.17
CA PRO A 22 1.12 -13.93 8.23
C PRO A 22 1.09 -14.48 6.80
N ILE A 23 1.05 -13.58 5.82
CA ILE A 23 1.41 -13.93 4.46
C ILE A 23 2.93 -14.14 4.44
N PRO A 24 3.46 -15.21 3.80
CA PRO A 24 4.89 -15.40 3.65
C PRO A 24 5.58 -14.15 3.09
N ALA A 25 6.68 -13.73 3.71
CA ALA A 25 7.33 -12.46 3.37
C ALA A 25 7.82 -12.41 1.91
N ASP A 26 8.31 -13.54 1.38
CA ASP A 26 8.74 -13.67 -0.01
C ASP A 26 7.56 -13.54 -0.99
N GLU A 27 6.40 -14.07 -0.64
CA GLU A 27 5.18 -13.93 -1.44
C GLU A 27 4.75 -12.47 -1.53
N VAL A 28 4.65 -11.78 -0.39
CA VAL A 28 4.25 -10.37 -0.36
C VAL A 28 5.26 -9.48 -1.08
N LEU A 29 6.56 -9.75 -0.95
CA LEU A 29 7.59 -8.99 -1.67
C LEU A 29 7.48 -9.17 -3.19
N ARG A 30 7.13 -10.36 -3.67
CA ARG A 30 6.83 -10.57 -5.10
C ARG A 30 5.58 -9.78 -5.53
N GLN A 31 4.53 -9.76 -4.72
CA GLN A 31 3.30 -9.00 -5.03
C GLN A 31 3.56 -7.50 -5.20
N VAL A 32 4.52 -6.93 -4.47
CA VAL A 32 4.92 -5.52 -4.61
C VAL A 32 6.07 -5.31 -5.62
N GLY A 33 6.43 -6.35 -6.40
CA GLY A 33 7.46 -6.26 -7.45
C GLY A 33 8.89 -6.18 -6.92
N LEU A 34 9.18 -6.78 -5.76
CA LEU A 34 10.51 -6.79 -5.12
C LEU A 34 11.11 -8.19 -4.98
N GLY A 35 10.69 -9.15 -5.81
CA GLY A 35 11.20 -10.52 -5.79
C GLY A 35 12.73 -10.63 -5.86
N GLU A 36 13.34 -9.83 -6.74
CA GLU A 36 14.80 -9.80 -6.96
C GLU A 36 15.55 -8.92 -5.95
N ARG A 37 14.85 -8.25 -5.05
CA ARG A 37 15.41 -7.30 -4.07
C ARG A 37 15.31 -7.77 -2.62
N MET A 38 14.89 -8.99 -2.39
CA MET A 38 14.61 -9.53 -1.04
C MET A 38 15.80 -9.44 -0.10
N GLN A 39 17.02 -9.65 -0.62
CA GLN A 39 18.26 -9.67 0.17
C GLN A 39 18.94 -8.29 0.28
N ASN A 40 18.36 -7.25 -0.33
CA ASN A 40 18.91 -5.91 -0.26
C ASN A 40 18.57 -5.25 1.08
N PHE A 41 19.53 -4.53 1.63
CA PHE A 41 19.33 -3.64 2.78
C PHE A 41 18.65 -2.33 2.35
N PRO A 42 17.96 -1.61 3.26
CA PRO A 42 17.32 -0.35 2.92
C PRO A 42 18.23 0.65 2.21
N ALA A 43 19.51 0.74 2.60
CA ALA A 43 20.47 1.63 1.97
C ALA A 43 20.80 1.28 0.49
N GLN A 44 20.45 0.07 0.06
CA GLN A 44 20.63 -0.43 -1.31
C GLN A 44 19.36 -0.31 -2.15
N LEU A 45 18.28 0.20 -1.57
CA LEU A 45 16.97 0.34 -2.20
C LEU A 45 16.69 1.82 -2.50
N SER A 46 16.07 2.09 -3.64
CA SER A 46 15.51 3.41 -3.95
C SER A 46 14.38 3.77 -2.97
N GLY A 47 14.03 5.04 -2.88
CA GLY A 47 12.91 5.48 -2.04
C GLY A 47 11.58 4.77 -2.36
N GLY A 48 11.31 4.56 -3.65
CA GLY A 48 10.14 3.81 -4.10
C GLY A 48 10.18 2.33 -3.73
N GLU A 49 11.37 1.69 -3.79
CA GLU A 49 11.54 0.31 -3.34
C GLU A 49 11.35 0.20 -1.82
N GLN A 50 11.90 1.13 -1.04
CA GLN A 50 11.70 1.20 0.41
C GLN A 50 10.21 1.37 0.77
N GLN A 51 9.49 2.21 0.04
CA GLN A 51 8.04 2.40 0.21
C GLN A 51 7.29 1.09 -0.06
N ARG A 52 7.63 0.36 -1.12
CA ARG A 52 7.03 -0.95 -1.42
C ARG A 52 7.35 -2.00 -0.36
N VAL A 53 8.55 -2.02 0.22
CA VAL A 53 8.87 -2.88 1.38
C VAL A 53 7.98 -2.53 2.58
N ALA A 54 7.76 -1.24 2.84
CA ALA A 54 6.88 -0.79 3.93
C ALA A 54 5.42 -1.24 3.72
N ILE A 55 4.93 -1.18 2.49
CA ILE A 55 3.59 -1.69 2.12
C ILE A 55 3.54 -3.21 2.30
N ALA A 56 4.54 -3.95 1.80
CA ALA A 56 4.64 -5.40 1.97
C ALA A 56 4.64 -5.80 3.46
N ARG A 57 5.40 -5.08 4.28
CA ARG A 57 5.45 -5.27 5.73
C ARG A 57 4.09 -5.09 6.39
N ALA A 58 3.29 -4.13 5.94
CA ALA A 58 1.94 -3.92 6.45
C ALA A 58 0.98 -5.03 6.00
N LEU A 59 1.02 -5.41 4.72
CA LEU A 59 0.15 -6.44 4.14
C LEU A 59 0.42 -7.84 4.70
N ALA A 60 1.69 -8.16 5.02
CA ALA A 60 2.08 -9.47 5.57
C ALA A 60 1.30 -9.84 6.84
N LYS A 61 0.88 -8.86 7.62
CA LYS A 61 0.11 -9.05 8.85
C LYS A 61 -1.37 -9.36 8.65
N ARG A 62 -1.88 -9.35 7.41
CA ARG A 62 -3.31 -9.46 7.08
C ARG A 62 -4.19 -8.50 7.90
N PRO A 63 -3.92 -7.20 7.89
CA PRO A 63 -4.65 -6.26 8.72
C PRO A 63 -6.11 -6.16 8.28
N GLN A 64 -7.02 -5.92 9.22
CA GLN A 64 -8.41 -5.57 8.90
C GLN A 64 -8.53 -4.12 8.41
N LEU A 65 -7.64 -3.25 8.87
CA LEU A 65 -7.54 -1.84 8.49
C LEU A 65 -6.10 -1.50 8.10
N LEU A 66 -5.92 -0.98 6.91
CA LEU A 66 -4.65 -0.48 6.39
C LEU A 66 -4.75 1.03 6.17
N LEU A 67 -3.85 1.78 6.78
CA LEU A 67 -3.71 3.22 6.60
C LEU A 67 -2.51 3.51 5.71
N CYS A 68 -2.73 4.21 4.60
CA CYS A 68 -1.70 4.57 3.65
C CYS A 68 -1.66 6.10 3.50
N ASP A 69 -0.50 6.68 3.80
CA ASP A 69 -0.24 8.10 3.60
C ASP A 69 0.62 8.26 2.34
N GLU A 70 0.04 8.87 1.30
CA GLU A 70 0.64 9.06 -0.04
C GLU A 70 1.33 7.79 -0.57
N PRO A 71 0.63 6.66 -0.73
CA PRO A 71 1.26 5.36 -1.04
C PRO A 71 1.96 5.32 -2.41
N THR A 72 1.74 6.31 -3.26
CA THR A 72 2.36 6.43 -4.59
C THR A 72 3.36 7.58 -4.71
N GLY A 73 3.56 8.37 -3.65
CA GLY A 73 4.31 9.63 -3.70
C GLY A 73 5.78 9.50 -4.10
N ALA A 74 6.41 8.35 -3.84
CA ALA A 74 7.81 8.07 -4.23
C ALA A 74 7.91 7.06 -5.39
N LEU A 75 6.79 6.72 -6.05
CA LEU A 75 6.72 5.72 -7.11
C LEU A 75 6.57 6.40 -8.49
N ASP A 76 7.16 5.76 -9.50
CA ASP A 76 6.80 6.08 -10.89
C ASP A 76 5.34 5.68 -11.16
N TYR A 77 4.78 6.25 -12.24
CA TYR A 77 3.36 6.06 -12.59
C TYR A 77 2.94 4.58 -12.68
N GLN A 78 3.72 3.75 -13.37
CA GLN A 78 3.39 2.35 -13.59
C GLN A 78 3.43 1.55 -12.27
N THR A 79 4.47 1.75 -11.49
CA THR A 79 4.61 1.11 -10.18
C THR A 79 3.53 1.60 -9.21
N GLY A 80 3.21 2.90 -9.22
CA GLY A 80 2.12 3.46 -8.42
C GLY A 80 0.77 2.81 -8.75
N LYS A 81 0.48 2.63 -10.04
CA LYS A 81 -0.72 1.98 -10.52
C LYS A 81 -0.82 0.52 -10.06
N GLN A 82 0.29 -0.23 -10.12
CA GLN A 82 0.34 -1.61 -9.64
C GLN A 82 0.09 -1.71 -8.13
N ILE A 83 0.65 -0.82 -7.34
CA ILE A 83 0.43 -0.79 -5.89
C ILE A 83 -1.02 -0.45 -5.55
N LEU A 84 -1.62 0.53 -6.21
CA LEU A 84 -3.03 0.86 -5.98
C LEU A 84 -3.96 -0.27 -6.40
N ALA A 85 -3.67 -0.96 -7.52
CA ALA A 85 -4.41 -2.15 -7.95
C ALA A 85 -4.31 -3.28 -6.92
N LEU A 86 -3.11 -3.51 -6.36
CA LEU A 86 -2.92 -4.48 -5.27
C LEU A 86 -3.76 -4.10 -4.04
N LEU A 87 -3.76 -2.84 -3.61
CA LEU A 87 -4.54 -2.37 -2.47
C LEU A 87 -6.04 -2.51 -2.72
N GLN A 88 -6.51 -2.15 -3.92
CA GLN A 88 -7.91 -2.32 -4.30
C GLN A 88 -8.31 -3.79 -4.30
N LYS A 89 -7.46 -4.69 -4.84
CA LYS A 89 -7.68 -6.14 -4.81
C LYS A 89 -7.77 -6.66 -3.38
N GLN A 90 -6.87 -6.27 -2.50
CA GLN A 90 -6.89 -6.68 -1.08
C GLN A 90 -8.20 -6.25 -0.39
N SER A 91 -8.69 -5.06 -0.70
CA SER A 91 -9.97 -4.59 -0.17
C SER A 91 -11.15 -5.41 -0.68
N ARG A 92 -11.19 -5.71 -1.99
CA ARG A 92 -12.32 -6.41 -2.64
C ARG A 92 -12.37 -7.89 -2.29
N GLU A 93 -11.24 -8.59 -2.32
CA GLU A 93 -11.17 -10.04 -2.20
C GLU A 93 -11.01 -10.50 -0.75
N ASN A 94 -10.30 -9.73 0.08
CA ASN A 94 -9.98 -10.12 1.45
C ASN A 94 -10.74 -9.33 2.52
N GLY A 95 -11.65 -8.44 2.11
CA GLY A 95 -12.47 -7.65 3.04
C GLY A 95 -11.66 -6.65 3.88
N MET A 96 -10.45 -6.31 3.46
CA MET A 96 -9.60 -5.34 4.15
C MET A 96 -10.13 -3.92 3.92
N THR A 97 -10.26 -3.14 4.98
CA THR A 97 -10.52 -1.71 4.86
C THR A 97 -9.21 -0.99 4.56
N VAL A 98 -9.12 -0.34 3.40
CA VAL A 98 -7.96 0.47 3.01
C VAL A 98 -8.34 1.95 3.06
N VAL A 99 -7.61 2.73 3.85
CA VAL A 99 -7.73 4.19 3.90
C VAL A 99 -6.50 4.80 3.26
N ILE A 100 -6.69 5.54 2.18
CA ILE A 100 -5.63 6.24 1.46
C ILE A 100 -5.77 7.73 1.73
N ILE A 101 -4.73 8.33 2.29
CA ILE A 101 -4.59 9.78 2.41
C ILE A 101 -3.78 10.24 1.20
N THR A 102 -4.35 11.13 0.41
CA THR A 102 -3.68 11.67 -0.78
C THR A 102 -4.23 13.02 -1.18
N HIS A 103 -3.41 13.83 -1.83
CA HIS A 103 -3.82 15.05 -2.49
C HIS A 103 -4.21 14.83 -3.96
N ASN A 104 -4.03 13.62 -4.50
CA ASN A 104 -4.40 13.27 -5.87
C ASN A 104 -5.91 12.98 -5.98
N SER A 105 -6.66 13.95 -6.51
CA SER A 105 -8.10 13.83 -6.64
C SER A 105 -8.57 12.80 -7.66
N ALA A 106 -7.72 12.39 -8.62
CA ALA A 106 -8.07 11.36 -9.61
C ALA A 106 -8.34 10.00 -8.92
N LEU A 107 -7.63 9.71 -7.83
CA LEU A 107 -7.80 8.46 -7.07
C LEU A 107 -9.16 8.34 -6.38
N THR A 108 -9.93 9.42 -6.27
CA THR A 108 -11.27 9.37 -5.66
C THR A 108 -12.22 8.47 -6.44
N ALA A 109 -11.99 8.28 -7.75
CA ALA A 109 -12.83 7.44 -8.59
C ALA A 109 -12.78 5.94 -8.22
N MET A 110 -11.68 5.45 -7.64
CA MET A 110 -11.53 4.06 -7.22
C MET A 110 -12.09 3.75 -5.82
N ALA A 111 -12.32 4.78 -5.01
CA ALA A 111 -12.70 4.64 -3.61
C ALA A 111 -14.21 4.42 -3.45
N ASP A 112 -14.62 3.59 -2.49
CA ASP A 112 -16.03 3.42 -2.10
C ASP A 112 -16.58 4.66 -1.37
N ARG A 113 -15.70 5.36 -0.66
CA ARG A 113 -16.04 6.55 0.11
C ARG A 113 -14.91 7.57 0.03
N VAL A 114 -15.27 8.80 -0.18
CA VAL A 114 -14.34 9.94 -0.22
C VAL A 114 -14.66 10.86 0.94
N ILE A 115 -13.66 11.15 1.76
CA ILE A 115 -13.74 12.08 2.89
C ILE A 115 -12.82 13.25 2.58
N ARG A 116 -13.37 14.45 2.52
CA ARG A 116 -12.59 15.68 2.32
C ARG A 116 -12.31 16.34 3.66
N VAL A 117 -11.03 16.60 3.91
CA VAL A 117 -10.57 17.29 5.12
C VAL A 117 -9.96 18.63 4.71
N ARG A 118 -10.34 19.71 5.40
CA ARG A 118 -9.78 21.05 5.21
C ARG A 118 -9.59 21.70 6.58
N SER A 119 -8.40 22.23 6.85
CA SER A 119 -8.06 22.89 8.12
C SER A 119 -8.43 22.06 9.35
N GLY A 120 -8.16 20.73 9.29
CA GLY A 120 -8.44 19.81 10.40
C GLY A 120 -9.92 19.42 10.58
N GLN A 121 -10.81 19.85 9.66
CA GLN A 121 -12.23 19.56 9.73
C GLN A 121 -12.70 18.76 8.51
N ILE A 122 -13.64 17.84 8.72
CA ILE A 122 -14.32 17.13 7.63
C ILE A 122 -15.30 18.13 6.99
N THR A 123 -15.10 18.40 5.69
CA THR A 123 -15.92 19.33 4.92
C THR A 123 -16.91 18.64 3.99
N ASP A 124 -16.64 17.38 3.63
CA ASP A 124 -17.51 16.61 2.73
C ASP A 124 -17.29 15.10 2.95
N VAL A 125 -18.34 14.33 2.85
CA VAL A 125 -18.31 12.85 2.84
C VAL A 125 -19.22 12.35 1.73
N ARG A 126 -18.62 11.67 0.73
CA ARG A 126 -19.36 11.10 -0.39
C ARG A 126 -19.19 9.60 -0.45
N ARG A 127 -20.28 8.90 -0.71
CA ARG A 127 -20.24 7.50 -1.12
C ARG A 127 -20.15 7.43 -2.64
N ASN A 128 -19.25 6.61 -3.16
CA ASN A 128 -19.17 6.31 -4.57
C ASN A 128 -19.92 5.00 -4.81
N GLU A 129 -20.99 5.05 -5.58
CA GLU A 129 -21.84 3.88 -5.85
C GLU A 129 -21.28 2.97 -6.95
N ALA A 130 -20.35 3.49 -7.76
CA ALA A 130 -19.70 2.78 -8.86
C ALA A 130 -18.18 3.02 -8.88
N PRO A 131 -17.43 2.52 -7.90
CA PRO A 131 -15.96 2.63 -7.91
C PRO A 131 -15.36 1.94 -9.13
N VAL A 132 -14.45 2.62 -9.80
CA VAL A 132 -13.81 2.10 -11.01
C VAL A 132 -12.52 1.34 -10.69
N PRO A 133 -12.08 0.39 -11.56
CA PRO A 133 -10.77 -0.22 -11.44
C PRO A 133 -9.65 0.82 -11.59
N VAL A 134 -8.56 0.62 -10.86
CA VAL A 134 -7.39 1.53 -10.90
C VAL A 134 -6.83 1.66 -12.32
N GLU A 135 -6.89 0.59 -13.09
CA GLU A 135 -6.39 0.53 -14.47
C GLU A 135 -7.03 1.56 -15.39
N SER A 136 -8.28 1.96 -15.09
CA SER A 136 -9.03 2.96 -15.87
C SER A 136 -8.77 4.40 -15.43
N ILE A 137 -7.98 4.63 -14.39
CA ILE A 137 -7.68 5.97 -13.87
C ILE A 137 -6.37 6.47 -14.47
N GLU A 138 -6.36 7.72 -14.91
CA GLU A 138 -5.17 8.47 -15.31
C GLU A 138 -4.96 9.64 -14.34
N TRP A 139 -3.69 9.91 -13.93
CA TRP A 139 -3.31 11.00 -13.04
C TRP A 139 -1.92 11.56 -13.34
#